data_9c81a836fc7bd7569eaf17c81c189829
#
_entry.id   9c81a836fc7bd7569eaf17c81c189829
#
_cell.length_a   1.000
_cell.length_b   1.000
_cell.length_c   1.000
_cell.angle_alpha   90.00
_cell.angle_beta   90.00
_cell.angle_gamma   90.00
#
_symmetry.space_group_name_H-M   'P 1'
#
loop_
_entity.id
_entity.type
_entity.pdbx_description
1 polymer ?
#
loop_
_entity_poly.entity_id
_entity_poly.type
_entity_poly.pdbx_seq_one_letter_code
_entity_poly.pdbx_strand_id
1 'polypeptide(L)'
;MKELTAKEVQILEVVYDAFGGACLERQLLAFSDVSHDDIDELAKKNFLKRYEVEGLRFLIVRHAFYKLIGNPNRNFTLTGYNLKKSALLAEYWLAKFPTVPLHCGLVLDGLRAGTMSQHRKTGWSDYLTRLHAQGFYSEGIVPKDDSKHGVRLMVYFPQSTNPATIAKRIKDFFDSESEFEDIDEIEPRLTVCVPSERARDAILRRIDGRYWWIMERLDFITLTCPDVAGLIV
;
A
#
# COMPACT_ATOMS: atom_id res chain seq x y z
N MET A 1 -19.58 -23.37 -2.56
CA MET A 1 -18.88 -22.08 -2.52
C MET A 1 -19.35 -21.28 -3.72
N LYS A 2 -19.79 -20.04 -3.55
CA LYS A 2 -20.23 -19.24 -4.71
C LYS A 2 -19.00 -18.96 -5.56
N GLU A 3 -19.05 -19.32 -6.84
CA GLU A 3 -17.94 -19.06 -7.78
C GLU A 3 -17.77 -17.56 -8.01
N LEU A 4 -16.52 -17.11 -8.02
CA LEU A 4 -16.14 -15.76 -8.38
C LEU A 4 -15.75 -15.74 -9.87
N THR A 5 -16.17 -14.70 -10.57
CA THR A 5 -15.66 -14.40 -11.91
C THR A 5 -14.23 -13.86 -11.82
N ALA A 6 -13.49 -13.89 -12.92
CA ALA A 6 -12.13 -13.32 -12.97
C ALA A 6 -12.13 -11.83 -12.58
N LYS A 7 -13.13 -11.05 -13.01
CA LYS A 7 -13.31 -9.64 -12.65
C LYS A 7 -13.52 -9.46 -11.14
N GLU A 8 -14.38 -10.29 -10.55
CA GLU A 8 -14.64 -10.22 -9.09
C GLU A 8 -13.39 -10.54 -8.26
N VAL A 9 -12.58 -11.50 -8.72
CA VAL A 9 -11.29 -11.80 -8.08
C VAL A 9 -10.36 -10.60 -8.18
N GLN A 10 -10.24 -9.97 -9.34
CA GLN A 10 -9.41 -8.79 -9.54
C GLN A 10 -9.84 -7.62 -8.63
N ILE A 11 -11.13 -7.35 -8.53
CA ILE A 11 -11.66 -6.33 -7.62
C ILE A 11 -11.25 -6.61 -6.16
N LEU A 12 -11.41 -7.86 -5.72
CA LEU A 12 -11.07 -8.26 -4.36
C LEU A 12 -9.56 -8.17 -4.10
N GLU A 13 -8.74 -8.56 -5.07
CA GLU A 13 -7.28 -8.44 -4.99
C GLU A 13 -6.84 -6.97 -4.88
N VAL A 14 -7.43 -6.06 -5.66
CA VAL A 14 -7.14 -4.62 -5.55
C VAL A 14 -7.49 -4.09 -4.17
N VAL A 15 -8.68 -4.39 -3.65
CA VAL A 15 -9.07 -3.93 -2.32
C VAL A 15 -8.18 -4.54 -1.24
N TYR A 16 -7.79 -5.79 -1.38
CA TYR A 16 -6.97 -6.51 -0.40
C TYR A 16 -5.50 -6.07 -0.45
N ASP A 17 -4.86 -6.15 -1.61
CA ASP A 17 -3.42 -5.94 -1.76
C ASP A 17 -3.07 -4.45 -1.91
N ALA A 18 -3.74 -3.74 -2.83
CA ALA A 18 -3.40 -2.35 -3.10
C ALA A 18 -3.95 -1.39 -2.04
N PHE A 19 -5.15 -1.65 -1.52
CA PHE A 19 -5.80 -0.76 -0.58
C PHE A 19 -5.73 -1.23 0.89
N GLY A 20 -5.05 -2.35 1.15
CA GLY A 20 -4.83 -2.85 2.50
C GLY A 20 -6.06 -3.44 3.19
N GLY A 21 -7.06 -3.88 2.42
CA GLY A 21 -8.24 -4.61 2.89
C GLY A 21 -9.52 -3.80 3.02
N ALA A 22 -9.48 -2.48 2.81
CA ALA A 22 -10.64 -1.61 2.77
C ALA A 22 -10.42 -0.41 1.85
N CYS A 23 -11.51 0.24 1.41
CA CYS A 23 -11.47 1.52 0.69
C CYS A 23 -12.82 2.24 0.83
N LEU A 24 -12.87 3.51 0.47
CA LEU A 24 -14.14 4.19 0.21
C LEU A 24 -14.78 3.64 -1.06
N GLU A 25 -16.10 3.49 -1.08
CA GLU A 25 -16.83 2.96 -2.26
C GLU A 25 -16.52 3.79 -3.52
N ARG A 26 -16.43 5.13 -3.41
CA ARG A 26 -16.05 6.01 -4.52
C ARG A 26 -14.68 5.74 -5.10
N GLN A 27 -13.73 5.29 -4.26
CA GLN A 27 -12.37 4.98 -4.71
C GLN A 27 -12.33 3.75 -5.60
N LEU A 28 -13.11 2.72 -5.27
CA LEU A 28 -13.23 1.56 -6.12
C LEU A 28 -13.97 1.87 -7.42
N LEU A 29 -15.02 2.71 -7.35
CA LEU A 29 -15.77 3.18 -8.52
C LEU A 29 -14.99 4.18 -9.41
N ALA A 30 -13.85 4.66 -8.98
CA ALA A 30 -12.96 5.48 -9.82
C ALA A 30 -12.29 4.67 -10.94
N PHE A 31 -12.24 3.34 -10.82
CA PHE A 31 -11.84 2.48 -11.93
C PHE A 31 -12.98 2.33 -12.93
N SER A 32 -12.70 2.63 -14.21
CA SER A 32 -13.71 2.62 -15.28
C SER A 32 -14.45 1.30 -15.47
N ASP A 33 -13.83 0.20 -15.07
CA ASP A 33 -14.35 -1.15 -15.25
C ASP A 33 -15.16 -1.64 -14.06
N VAL A 34 -15.27 -0.86 -12.98
CA VAL A 34 -16.02 -1.25 -11.79
C VAL A 34 -17.34 -0.50 -11.73
N SER A 35 -18.42 -1.24 -11.53
CA SER A 35 -19.78 -0.73 -11.38
C SER A 35 -20.34 -0.97 -9.98
N HIS A 36 -21.44 -0.30 -9.67
CA HIS A 36 -22.19 -0.59 -8.45
C HIS A 36 -22.69 -2.04 -8.41
N ASP A 37 -23.07 -2.60 -9.57
CA ASP A 37 -23.55 -4.00 -9.67
C ASP A 37 -22.45 -4.99 -9.28
N ASP A 38 -21.19 -4.74 -9.68
CA ASP A 38 -20.06 -5.58 -9.28
C ASP A 38 -19.88 -5.60 -7.75
N ILE A 39 -20.01 -4.43 -7.13
CA ILE A 39 -19.91 -4.29 -5.67
C ILE A 39 -21.07 -4.99 -4.98
N ASP A 40 -22.30 -4.86 -5.53
CA ASP A 40 -23.49 -5.50 -4.98
C ASP A 40 -23.40 -7.03 -5.07
N GLU A 41 -22.92 -7.57 -6.18
CA GLU A 41 -22.71 -9.01 -6.32
C GLU A 41 -21.67 -9.54 -5.35
N LEU A 42 -20.54 -8.84 -5.18
CA LEU A 42 -19.53 -9.22 -4.19
C LEU A 42 -20.05 -9.15 -2.76
N ALA A 43 -20.91 -8.17 -2.45
CA ALA A 43 -21.57 -8.07 -1.16
C ALA A 43 -22.59 -9.21 -0.95
N LYS A 44 -23.42 -9.55 -1.94
CA LYS A 44 -24.37 -10.69 -1.92
C LYS A 44 -23.63 -12.03 -1.77
N LYS A 45 -22.48 -12.18 -2.41
CA LYS A 45 -21.60 -13.34 -2.29
C LYS A 45 -20.83 -13.41 -0.97
N ASN A 46 -20.90 -12.35 -0.15
CA ASN A 46 -20.28 -12.24 1.17
C ASN A 46 -18.74 -12.10 1.14
N PHE A 47 -18.18 -11.57 0.06
CA PHE A 47 -16.75 -11.28 -0.06
C PHE A 47 -16.39 -9.83 0.27
N LEU A 48 -17.32 -8.89 0.06
CA LEU A 48 -17.23 -7.51 0.53
C LEU A 48 -18.31 -7.20 1.56
N LYS A 49 -18.02 -6.27 2.45
CA LYS A 49 -19.00 -5.68 3.38
C LYS A 49 -19.00 -4.18 3.20
N ARG A 50 -20.18 -3.59 3.02
CA ARG A 50 -20.37 -2.15 3.19
C ARG A 50 -20.39 -1.83 4.67
N TYR A 51 -19.65 -0.81 5.04
CA TYR A 51 -19.58 -0.29 6.39
C TYR A 51 -19.71 1.22 6.34
N GLU A 52 -20.66 1.77 7.05
CA GLU A 52 -20.91 3.20 7.11
C GLU A 52 -20.44 3.76 8.45
N VAL A 53 -19.65 4.81 8.41
CA VAL A 53 -19.16 5.53 9.58
C VAL A 53 -19.06 7.01 9.25
N GLU A 54 -19.64 7.86 10.09
CA GLU A 54 -19.64 9.32 9.92
C GLU A 54 -20.10 9.79 8.53
N GLY A 55 -21.09 9.10 7.93
CA GLY A 55 -21.59 9.35 6.59
C GLY A 55 -20.70 8.87 5.44
N LEU A 56 -19.56 8.26 5.75
CA LEU A 56 -18.66 7.66 4.77
C LEU A 56 -18.99 6.19 4.56
N ARG A 57 -19.04 5.78 3.30
CA ARG A 57 -19.30 4.40 2.91
C ARG A 57 -18.00 3.69 2.54
N PHE A 58 -17.57 2.77 3.40
CA PHE A 58 -16.43 1.89 3.17
C PHE A 58 -16.84 0.54 2.61
N LEU A 59 -15.97 -0.04 1.80
CA LEU A 59 -15.98 -1.43 1.37
C LEU A 59 -14.85 -2.15 2.09
N ILE A 60 -15.16 -3.29 2.72
CA ILE A 60 -14.21 -4.07 3.53
C ILE A 60 -14.20 -5.50 3.03
N VAL A 61 -13.00 -6.04 2.76
CA VAL A 61 -12.81 -7.43 2.39
C VAL A 61 -13.17 -8.33 3.58
N ARG A 62 -14.00 -9.33 3.33
CA ARG A 62 -14.49 -10.24 4.35
C ARG A 62 -13.63 -11.50 4.48
N HIS A 63 -13.77 -12.15 5.61
CA HIS A 63 -13.09 -13.40 5.95
C HIS A 63 -13.21 -14.50 4.86
N ALA A 64 -14.31 -14.52 4.11
CA ALA A 64 -14.49 -15.46 3.01
C ALA A 64 -13.39 -15.35 1.95
N PHE A 65 -12.93 -14.13 1.64
CA PHE A 65 -11.81 -13.92 0.72
C PHE A 65 -10.47 -14.34 1.33
N TYR A 66 -10.22 -14.02 2.60
CA TYR A 66 -9.01 -14.47 3.29
C TYR A 66 -8.87 -16.00 3.30
N LYS A 67 -9.98 -16.72 3.48
CA LYS A 67 -10.00 -18.20 3.34
C LYS A 67 -9.66 -18.65 1.93
N LEU A 68 -10.21 -17.97 0.92
CA LEU A 68 -9.99 -18.30 -0.48
C LEU A 68 -8.51 -18.20 -0.88
N ILE A 69 -7.80 -17.17 -0.37
CA ILE A 69 -6.37 -16.96 -0.65
C ILE A 69 -5.44 -17.72 0.31
N GLY A 70 -5.95 -18.66 1.11
CA GLY A 70 -5.14 -19.49 1.99
C GLY A 70 -4.72 -18.83 3.31
N ASN A 71 -5.36 -17.72 3.69
CA ASN A 71 -5.09 -16.97 4.94
C ASN A 71 -6.29 -17.00 5.92
N PRO A 72 -6.78 -18.19 6.35
CA PRO A 72 -8.03 -18.30 7.09
C PRO A 72 -8.01 -17.65 8.48
N ASN A 73 -6.84 -17.35 9.03
CA ASN A 73 -6.69 -16.73 10.34
C ASN A 73 -6.61 -15.19 10.29
N ARG A 74 -6.69 -14.60 9.10
CA ARG A 74 -6.65 -13.16 8.93
C ARG A 74 -8.05 -12.58 8.69
N ASN A 75 -8.23 -11.36 9.17
CA ASN A 75 -9.37 -10.49 8.91
C ASN A 75 -8.89 -9.05 8.87
N PHE A 76 -9.66 -8.20 8.19
CA PHE A 76 -9.47 -6.76 8.35
C PHE A 76 -9.86 -6.35 9.77
N THR A 77 -8.93 -5.73 10.48
CA THR A 77 -9.20 -5.19 11.82
C THR A 77 -9.89 -3.84 11.68
N LEU A 78 -11.17 -3.80 12.04
CA LEU A 78 -12.01 -2.61 11.90
C LEU A 78 -11.68 -1.60 13.01
N THR A 79 -10.84 -0.63 12.68
CA THR A 79 -10.54 0.56 13.49
C THR A 79 -10.55 1.79 12.60
N GLY A 80 -10.84 2.99 13.16
CA GLY A 80 -10.76 4.24 12.40
C GLY A 80 -9.38 4.45 11.78
N TYR A 81 -8.33 4.08 12.51
CA TYR A 81 -6.96 4.12 12.01
C TYR A 81 -6.76 3.26 10.74
N ASN A 82 -7.21 2.01 10.74
CA ASN A 82 -7.06 1.13 9.59
C ASN A 82 -7.91 1.57 8.40
N LEU A 83 -9.11 2.08 8.63
CA LEU A 83 -9.97 2.67 7.60
C LEU A 83 -9.29 3.88 6.95
N LYS A 84 -8.78 4.80 7.76
CA LYS A 84 -8.06 6.00 7.30
C LYS A 84 -6.82 5.64 6.49
N LYS A 85 -6.01 4.70 6.99
CA LYS A 85 -4.83 4.20 6.30
C LYS A 85 -5.17 3.58 4.96
N SER A 86 -6.19 2.72 4.91
CA SER A 86 -6.63 2.07 3.66
C SER A 86 -7.16 3.08 2.65
N ALA A 87 -7.92 4.08 3.10
CA ALA A 87 -8.39 5.16 2.21
C ALA A 87 -7.21 5.97 1.64
N LEU A 88 -6.18 6.28 2.44
CA LEU A 88 -4.98 6.97 1.95
C LEU A 88 -4.17 6.11 0.96
N LEU A 89 -4.05 4.80 1.22
CA LEU A 89 -3.45 3.87 0.26
C LEU A 89 -4.20 3.89 -1.07
N ALA A 90 -5.53 3.85 -1.03
CA ALA A 90 -6.35 3.90 -2.24
C ALA A 90 -6.16 5.23 -3.01
N GLU A 91 -6.12 6.38 -2.32
CA GLU A 91 -5.81 7.67 -2.97
C GLU A 91 -4.42 7.67 -3.63
N TYR A 92 -3.42 7.09 -2.96
CA TYR A 92 -2.08 6.97 -3.52
C TYR A 92 -2.08 6.21 -4.85
N TRP A 93 -2.70 5.03 -4.87
CA TRP A 93 -2.75 4.20 -6.06
C TRP A 93 -3.56 4.83 -7.19
N LEU A 94 -4.68 5.47 -6.88
CA LEU A 94 -5.49 6.20 -7.84
C LEU A 94 -4.74 7.42 -8.41
N ALA A 95 -4.00 8.14 -7.60
CA ALA A 95 -3.19 9.27 -8.07
C ALA A 95 -2.04 8.80 -8.98
N LYS A 96 -1.44 7.64 -8.68
CA LYS A 96 -0.34 7.08 -9.46
C LYS A 96 -0.81 6.40 -10.75
N PHE A 97 -1.99 5.77 -10.73
CA PHE A 97 -2.56 5.00 -11.83
C PHE A 97 -4.03 5.39 -12.10
N PRO A 98 -4.31 6.66 -12.45
CA PRO A 98 -5.69 7.14 -12.55
C PRO A 98 -6.48 6.49 -13.70
N THR A 99 -5.81 5.91 -14.69
CA THR A 99 -6.40 5.39 -15.92
C THR A 99 -6.12 3.90 -16.16
N VAL A 100 -5.54 3.21 -15.18
CA VAL A 100 -5.18 1.80 -15.34
C VAL A 100 -6.40 0.94 -15.07
N PRO A 101 -6.93 0.18 -16.05
CA PRO A 101 -8.01 -0.77 -15.83
C PRO A 101 -7.57 -1.88 -14.86
N LEU A 102 -8.51 -2.41 -14.07
CA LEU A 102 -8.25 -3.51 -13.14
C LEU A 102 -7.59 -4.74 -13.80
N HIS A 103 -7.91 -5.01 -15.04
CA HIS A 103 -7.43 -6.19 -15.77
C HIS A 103 -6.05 -6.02 -16.44
N CYS A 104 -5.42 -4.85 -16.41
CA CYS A 104 -4.12 -4.70 -17.06
C CYS A 104 -2.93 -5.18 -16.21
N GLY A 105 -3.16 -5.68 -15.02
CA GLY A 105 -2.16 -6.37 -14.21
C GLY A 105 -1.08 -5.48 -13.59
N LEU A 106 -0.85 -4.28 -14.12
CA LEU A 106 0.28 -3.44 -13.72
C LEU A 106 0.30 -3.09 -12.23
N VAL A 107 -0.86 -2.84 -11.64
CA VAL A 107 -0.96 -2.56 -10.19
C VAL A 107 -0.68 -3.81 -9.39
N LEU A 108 -1.25 -4.95 -9.80
CA LEU A 108 -1.10 -6.24 -9.11
C LEU A 108 0.27 -6.87 -9.38
N ASP A 109 0.80 -6.74 -10.59
CA ASP A 109 2.13 -7.26 -10.93
C ASP A 109 3.23 -6.48 -10.21
N GLY A 110 3.10 -5.17 -10.06
CA GLY A 110 3.97 -4.37 -9.22
C GLY A 110 3.93 -4.81 -7.75
N LEU A 111 2.74 -5.12 -7.22
CA LEU A 111 2.57 -5.63 -5.86
C LEU A 111 3.02 -7.09 -5.71
N ARG A 112 2.74 -7.96 -6.70
CA ARG A 112 3.11 -9.37 -6.67
C ARG A 112 4.59 -9.61 -6.90
N ALA A 113 5.22 -8.87 -7.80
CA ALA A 113 6.66 -8.97 -8.03
C ALA A 113 7.46 -8.65 -6.75
N GLY A 114 6.96 -7.69 -5.93
CA GLY A 114 7.58 -7.32 -4.66
C GLY A 114 7.27 -8.24 -3.48
N THR A 115 6.16 -9.00 -3.49
CA THR A 115 5.67 -9.62 -2.26
C THR A 115 5.71 -11.15 -2.21
N MET A 116 5.62 -11.88 -3.31
CA MET A 116 5.37 -13.32 -3.19
C MET A 116 6.37 -14.29 -3.81
N SER A 117 7.00 -14.01 -4.93
CA SER A 117 7.80 -15.04 -5.62
C SER A 117 9.27 -15.08 -5.20
N GLN A 118 9.87 -13.96 -4.88
CA GLN A 118 11.27 -13.88 -4.44
C GLN A 118 11.42 -14.09 -2.93
N HIS A 119 10.42 -13.74 -2.13
CA HIS A 119 10.51 -13.69 -0.67
C HIS A 119 10.41 -15.06 0.03
N ARG A 120 9.83 -16.06 -0.60
CA ARG A 120 9.80 -17.44 -0.03
C ARG A 120 11.16 -18.12 0.04
N LYS A 121 12.16 -17.65 -0.70
CA LYS A 121 13.48 -18.29 -0.78
C LYS A 121 14.54 -17.74 0.19
N THR A 122 14.32 -16.57 0.81
CA THR A 122 15.42 -15.83 1.46
C THR A 122 15.18 -15.37 2.91
N GLY A 123 14.12 -15.80 3.59
CA GLY A 123 13.81 -15.27 4.94
C GLY A 123 13.24 -13.84 4.95
N TRP A 124 13.03 -13.26 3.80
CA TRP A 124 12.51 -11.90 3.61
C TRP A 124 11.07 -11.71 4.08
N SER A 125 10.28 -12.78 4.25
CA SER A 125 8.89 -12.69 4.64
C SER A 125 8.70 -11.99 6.01
N ASP A 126 9.60 -12.25 6.94
CA ASP A 126 9.54 -11.65 8.29
C ASP A 126 9.96 -10.17 8.26
N TYR A 127 10.96 -9.85 7.44
CA TYR A 127 11.40 -8.47 7.24
C TYR A 127 10.31 -7.61 6.63
N LEU A 128 9.69 -8.06 5.53
CA LEU A 128 8.58 -7.34 4.90
C LEU A 128 7.35 -7.24 5.80
N THR A 129 7.05 -8.28 6.58
CA THR A 129 5.97 -8.23 7.56
C THR A 129 6.22 -7.14 8.60
N ARG A 130 7.48 -6.99 9.05
CA ARG A 130 7.89 -5.90 9.94
C ARG A 130 7.78 -4.53 9.28
N LEU A 131 8.21 -4.40 8.03
CA LEU A 131 8.09 -3.16 7.27
C LEU A 131 6.62 -2.75 7.08
N HIS A 132 5.75 -3.69 6.70
CA HIS A 132 4.30 -3.44 6.59
C HIS A 132 3.69 -2.99 7.92
N ALA A 133 4.09 -3.63 9.04
CA ALA A 133 3.64 -3.21 10.37
C ALA A 133 4.08 -1.79 10.73
N GLN A 134 5.15 -1.29 10.10
CA GLN A 134 5.66 0.07 10.28
C GLN A 134 5.12 1.09 9.26
N GLY A 135 4.33 0.64 8.29
CA GLY A 135 3.71 1.48 7.27
C GLY A 135 4.47 1.57 5.95
N PHE A 136 5.46 0.69 5.72
CA PHE A 136 6.17 0.58 4.44
C PHE A 136 5.51 -0.49 3.56
N TYR A 137 5.37 -0.20 2.28
CA TYR A 137 4.76 -1.09 1.29
C TYR A 137 5.63 -1.16 0.05
N SER A 138 5.79 -2.36 -0.50
CA SER A 138 6.51 -2.55 -1.76
C SER A 138 5.63 -2.19 -2.93
N GLU A 139 6.18 -1.41 -3.86
CA GLU A 139 5.56 -1.12 -5.16
C GLU A 139 6.10 -2.05 -6.27
N GLY A 140 7.18 -2.74 -6.01
CA GLY A 140 7.82 -3.65 -6.96
C GLY A 140 9.32 -3.39 -7.13
N ILE A 141 9.91 -4.12 -8.07
CA ILE A 141 11.30 -3.97 -8.48
C ILE A 141 11.32 -3.63 -9.96
N VAL A 142 11.96 -2.52 -10.30
CA VAL A 142 12.18 -2.10 -11.69
C VAL A 142 13.61 -2.45 -12.08
N PRO A 143 13.85 -3.20 -13.17
CA PRO A 143 15.20 -3.45 -13.64
C PRO A 143 15.88 -2.12 -14.01
N LYS A 144 17.14 -1.97 -13.63
CA LYS A 144 17.99 -0.88 -14.10
C LYS A 144 18.53 -1.27 -15.49
N ASP A 145 18.55 -0.32 -16.42
CA ASP A 145 18.93 -0.56 -17.81
C ASP A 145 20.16 -1.48 -17.90
N ASP A 146 20.06 -2.52 -18.75
CA ASP A 146 21.08 -3.50 -19.17
C ASP A 146 21.82 -4.29 -18.07
N SER A 147 21.44 -4.23 -16.83
CA SER A 147 22.19 -4.82 -15.74
C SER A 147 21.42 -5.84 -14.91
N LYS A 148 22.17 -6.61 -14.15
CA LYS A 148 21.67 -7.50 -13.09
C LYS A 148 21.08 -6.70 -11.91
N HIS A 149 21.23 -5.36 -11.94
CA HIS A 149 20.82 -4.45 -10.90
C HIS A 149 19.34 -4.06 -11.03
N GLY A 150 18.67 -3.89 -9.92
CA GLY A 150 17.29 -3.44 -9.85
C GLY A 150 17.10 -2.24 -8.94
N VAL A 151 15.97 -1.57 -9.09
CA VAL A 151 15.53 -0.55 -8.15
C VAL A 151 14.28 -1.04 -7.46
N ARG A 152 14.34 -1.21 -6.14
CA ARG A 152 13.18 -1.53 -5.33
C ARG A 152 12.43 -0.25 -4.99
N LEU A 153 11.19 -0.19 -5.43
CA LEU A 153 10.29 0.92 -5.13
C LEU A 153 9.48 0.58 -3.87
N MET A 154 9.57 1.47 -2.89
CA MET A 154 8.83 1.36 -1.64
C MET A 154 8.04 2.64 -1.39
N VAL A 155 6.87 2.52 -0.77
CA VAL A 155 6.10 3.65 -0.28
C VAL A 155 5.93 3.58 1.23
N TYR A 156 6.11 4.71 1.90
CA TYR A 156 5.95 4.83 3.35
C TYR A 156 4.78 5.73 3.71
N PHE A 157 3.84 5.17 4.45
CA PHE A 157 2.72 5.87 5.08
C PHE A 157 3.03 6.05 6.57
N PRO A 158 3.51 7.23 6.99
CA PRO A 158 3.87 7.46 8.39
C PRO A 158 2.71 7.20 9.34
N GLN A 159 2.97 6.39 10.36
CA GLN A 159 2.02 6.11 11.44
C GLN A 159 2.09 7.15 12.57
N SER A 160 2.99 8.11 12.45
CA SER A 160 3.23 9.19 13.42
C SER A 160 3.12 10.53 12.73
N THR A 161 2.65 11.54 13.46
CA THR A 161 2.69 12.94 13.00
C THR A 161 3.97 13.66 13.44
N ASN A 162 4.81 13.01 14.27
CA ASN A 162 6.05 13.59 14.76
C ASN A 162 7.16 13.46 13.70
N PRO A 163 7.67 14.59 13.14
CA PRO A 163 8.70 14.58 12.12
C PRO A 163 10.00 13.86 12.52
N ALA A 164 10.38 13.93 13.80
CA ALA A 164 11.58 13.25 14.27
C ALA A 164 11.43 11.73 14.26
N THR A 165 10.24 11.22 14.64
CA THR A 165 9.93 9.80 14.56
C THR A 165 9.90 9.31 13.12
N ILE A 166 9.33 10.10 12.20
CA ILE A 166 9.27 9.78 10.77
C ILE A 166 10.70 9.75 10.19
N ALA A 167 11.50 10.79 10.44
CA ALA A 167 12.88 10.86 9.95
C ALA A 167 13.73 9.70 10.48
N LYS A 168 13.57 9.34 11.76
CA LYS A 168 14.24 8.15 12.32
C LYS A 168 13.84 6.88 11.57
N ARG A 169 12.55 6.65 11.31
CA ARG A 169 12.07 5.48 10.57
C ARG A 169 12.61 5.40 9.15
N ILE A 170 12.73 6.55 8.47
CA ILE A 170 13.34 6.63 7.14
C ILE A 170 14.81 6.21 7.21
N LYS A 171 15.57 6.72 8.19
CA LYS A 171 16.97 6.34 8.40
C LYS A 171 17.11 4.84 8.70
N ASP A 172 16.34 4.34 9.67
CA ASP A 172 16.34 2.92 10.06
C ASP A 172 16.01 2.01 8.85
N PHE A 173 15.12 2.46 7.95
CA PHE A 173 14.81 1.74 6.72
C PHE A 173 16.03 1.65 5.80
N PHE A 174 16.66 2.78 5.46
CA PHE A 174 17.81 2.78 4.57
C PHE A 174 19.04 2.08 5.18
N ASP A 175 19.25 2.20 6.49
CA ASP A 175 20.32 1.47 7.18
C ASP A 175 20.09 -0.06 7.08
N SER A 176 18.84 -0.51 7.21
CA SER A 176 18.50 -1.93 7.05
C SER A 176 18.60 -2.41 5.59
N GLU A 177 18.20 -1.57 4.63
CA GLU A 177 18.27 -1.93 3.19
C GLU A 177 19.72 -1.95 2.68
N SER A 178 20.62 -1.13 3.24
CA SER A 178 22.04 -1.14 2.84
C SER A 178 22.74 -2.48 3.13
N GLU A 179 22.28 -3.21 4.16
CA GLU A 179 22.79 -4.57 4.44
C GLU A 179 22.42 -5.57 3.34
N PHE A 180 21.37 -5.31 2.56
CA PHE A 180 20.90 -6.17 1.47
C PHE A 180 21.32 -5.67 0.09
N GLU A 181 21.63 -4.39 -0.07
CA GLU A 181 22.05 -3.79 -1.33
C GLU A 181 23.30 -4.48 -1.91
N ASP A 182 24.26 -4.79 -1.04
CA ASP A 182 25.50 -5.48 -1.43
C ASP A 182 25.29 -6.94 -1.85
N ILE A 183 24.21 -7.57 -1.38
CA ILE A 183 23.92 -8.97 -1.65
C ILE A 183 23.10 -9.15 -2.92
N ASP A 184 22.08 -8.31 -3.09
CA ASP A 184 21.07 -8.47 -4.14
C ASP A 184 21.25 -7.49 -5.32
N GLU A 185 22.21 -6.57 -5.24
CA GLU A 185 22.43 -5.50 -6.23
C GLU A 185 21.16 -4.68 -6.51
N ILE A 186 20.32 -4.53 -5.48
CA ILE A 186 19.01 -3.84 -5.57
C ILE A 186 19.07 -2.54 -4.78
N GLU A 187 18.99 -1.41 -5.50
CA GLU A 187 18.94 -0.07 -4.91
C GLU A 187 17.56 0.22 -4.33
N PRO A 188 17.41 0.55 -3.03
CA PRO A 188 16.13 0.96 -2.48
C PRO A 188 15.80 2.41 -2.83
N ARG A 189 14.56 2.67 -3.25
CA ARG A 189 13.97 4.01 -3.36
C ARG A 189 12.70 4.09 -2.54
N LEU A 190 12.51 5.19 -1.85
CA LEU A 190 11.41 5.40 -0.92
C LEU A 190 10.59 6.64 -1.27
N THR A 191 9.30 6.44 -1.53
CA THR A 191 8.32 7.52 -1.60
C THR A 191 7.64 7.68 -0.25
N VAL A 192 7.72 8.85 0.37
CA VAL A 192 7.07 9.15 1.65
C VAL A 192 5.79 9.94 1.43
N CYS A 193 4.67 9.40 1.86
CA CYS A 193 3.39 10.09 1.80
C CYS A 193 3.24 11.04 3.00
N VAL A 194 3.05 12.31 2.73
CA VAL A 194 2.91 13.35 3.76
C VAL A 194 1.61 14.14 3.56
N PRO A 195 1.02 14.70 4.64
CA PRO A 195 -0.23 15.45 4.53
C PRO A 195 -0.04 16.87 3.99
N SER A 196 1.19 17.39 3.93
CA SER A 196 1.49 18.74 3.46
C SER A 196 2.97 18.95 3.19
N GLU A 197 3.30 19.97 2.39
CA GLU A 197 4.66 20.43 2.14
C GLU A 197 5.38 20.83 3.45
N ARG A 198 4.65 21.45 4.38
CA ARG A 198 5.19 21.79 5.70
C ARG A 198 5.65 20.56 6.49
N ALA A 199 4.89 19.45 6.39
CA ALA A 199 5.28 18.19 7.02
C ALA A 199 6.52 17.59 6.36
N ARG A 200 6.60 17.63 5.02
CA ARG A 200 7.80 17.25 4.27
C ARG A 200 9.03 18.01 4.77
N ASP A 201 8.96 19.33 4.79
CA ASP A 201 10.09 20.19 5.17
C ASP A 201 10.52 19.97 6.63
N ALA A 202 9.56 19.69 7.52
CA ALA A 202 9.85 19.35 8.89
C ALA A 202 10.58 18.00 9.04
N ILE A 203 10.27 17.02 8.20
CA ILE A 203 10.97 15.73 8.16
C ILE A 203 12.37 15.91 7.58
N LEU A 204 12.50 16.59 6.43
CA LEU A 204 13.78 16.82 5.77
C LEU A 204 14.80 17.50 6.68
N ARG A 205 14.38 18.50 7.46
CA ARG A 205 15.25 19.15 8.47
C ARG A 205 15.75 18.21 9.57
N ARG A 206 15.18 17.01 9.72
CA ARG A 206 15.59 15.98 10.71
C ARG A 206 16.48 14.91 10.09
N ILE A 207 16.59 14.87 8.77
CA ILE A 207 17.55 14.04 8.07
C ILE A 207 18.83 14.87 7.97
N ASP A 208 19.80 14.58 8.84
CA ASP A 208 21.04 15.33 8.93
C ASP A 208 21.98 15.06 7.73
N GLY A 209 23.00 15.91 7.58
CA GLY A 209 23.92 15.86 6.44
C GLY A 209 24.74 14.56 6.29
N ARG A 210 24.78 13.69 7.33
CA ARG A 210 25.42 12.37 7.22
C ARG A 210 24.64 11.41 6.32
N TYR A 211 23.36 11.68 6.13
CA TYR A 211 22.45 10.88 5.33
C TYR A 211 22.16 11.55 3.96
N TRP A 212 23.11 12.33 3.41
CA TRP A 212 22.94 13.01 2.13
C TRP A 212 22.58 12.04 0.99
N TRP A 213 23.12 10.84 1.02
CA TRP A 213 22.87 9.77 0.05
C TRP A 213 21.44 9.25 0.05
N ILE A 214 20.71 9.38 1.17
CA ILE A 214 19.28 9.07 1.26
C ILE A 214 18.48 10.03 0.38
N MET A 215 18.90 11.31 0.29
CA MET A 215 18.16 12.35 -0.40
C MET A 215 17.99 12.07 -1.90
N GLU A 216 18.92 11.35 -2.52
CA GLU A 216 18.85 10.97 -3.94
C GLU A 216 17.89 9.80 -4.18
N ARG A 217 17.52 9.09 -3.12
CA ARG A 217 16.67 7.89 -3.12
C ARG A 217 15.32 8.11 -2.44
N LEU A 218 15.05 9.38 -2.04
CA LEU A 218 13.89 9.75 -1.24
C LEU A 218 13.02 10.74 -1.98
N ASP A 219 11.79 10.32 -2.26
CA ASP A 219 10.76 11.16 -2.84
C ASP A 219 9.66 11.44 -1.82
N PHE A 220 8.95 12.55 -2.00
CA PHE A 220 7.79 12.91 -1.20
C PHE A 220 6.59 13.17 -2.07
N ILE A 221 5.45 12.63 -1.66
CA ILE A 221 4.16 12.95 -2.25
C ILE A 221 3.23 13.52 -1.19
N THR A 222 2.65 14.68 -1.48
CA THR A 222 1.58 15.23 -0.65
C THR A 222 0.29 14.52 -0.97
N LEU A 223 -0.23 13.78 0.01
CA LEU A 223 -1.40 12.96 -0.14
C LEU A 223 -2.43 13.30 0.93
N THR A 224 -3.62 13.64 0.50
CA THR A 224 -4.74 13.92 1.37
C THR A 224 -5.96 13.12 0.92
N CYS A 225 -6.72 12.65 1.88
CA CYS A 225 -8.07 12.14 1.65
C CYS A 225 -8.99 12.95 2.56
N PRO A 226 -9.59 14.02 2.04
CA PRO A 226 -10.42 14.94 2.85
C PRO A 226 -11.57 14.22 3.55
N ASP A 227 -12.16 13.23 2.90
CA ASP A 227 -13.28 12.46 3.45
C ASP A 227 -12.96 11.83 4.81
N VAL A 228 -11.76 11.31 4.97
CA VAL A 228 -11.34 10.61 6.21
C VAL A 228 -10.57 11.49 7.18
N ALA A 229 -10.41 12.78 6.88
CA ALA A 229 -9.65 13.69 7.73
C ALA A 229 -10.26 13.81 9.14
N GLY A 230 -11.59 13.81 9.22
CA GLY A 230 -12.37 13.91 10.45
C GLY A 230 -12.59 12.60 11.21
N LEU A 231 -12.27 11.43 10.61
CA LEU A 231 -12.44 10.15 11.31
C LEU A 231 -11.66 10.15 12.62
N ILE A 232 -12.40 10.01 13.72
CA ILE A 232 -11.80 9.85 15.06
C ILE A 232 -11.15 8.48 15.14
N VAL A 233 -9.88 8.46 15.41
CA VAL A 233 -9.04 7.25 15.51
C VAL A 233 -8.99 6.78 16.95
#